data_7189973c6d317fccd65e9abb0351c074
#
_entry.id   7189973c6d317fccd65e9abb0351c074
#
_cell.length_a   1.000
_cell.length_b   1.000
_cell.length_c   1.000
_cell.angle_alpha   90.00
_cell.angle_beta   90.00
_cell.angle_gamma   90.00
#
_symmetry.space_group_name_H-M   'P 1'
#
loop_
_entity.id
_entity.type
_entity.pdbx_description
1 polymer ?
#
loop_
_entity_poly.entity_id
_entity_poly.type
_entity_poly.pdbx_seq_one_letter_code
_entity_poly.pdbx_strand_id
1 'polypeptide(L)'
;MNIICKLSIFVNALIAAGAFTFTGHPASAQENMHAHHDMMMSSMKTSTAAYTVPVVTLIRDDGKAVALKDELDDGRPVVLTFIYTTCTSICPVISQTLSQFQHGLGTDREKIHIVSISIDPENDTPARLREYAARFGAGPEWQHYTGTAAASVVVQKAFNVYRQGKMDHNPVLLLRAMPGKSWLRIDGFATPDDLLHFYHSLIASN
;
A
#
# COMPACT_ATOMS: atom_id res chain seq x y z
N MET A 1 -2.70 -82.99 -24.52
CA MET A 1 -1.75 -83.90 -25.20
C MET A 1 -0.62 -83.01 -25.66
N ASN A 2 0.59 -83.31 -25.19
CA ASN A 2 1.93 -82.84 -25.60
C ASN A 2 2.31 -81.40 -25.11
N ILE A 3 3.15 -81.27 -24.16
CA ILE A 3 4.56 -81.75 -23.91
C ILE A 3 5.58 -80.73 -24.49
N ILE A 4 6.52 -80.33 -23.58
CA ILE A 4 7.91 -80.00 -23.77
C ILE A 4 8.21 -78.54 -24.14
N CYS A 5 9.23 -77.84 -23.66
CA CYS A 5 10.43 -78.12 -22.86
C CYS A 5 11.12 -76.81 -22.48
N LYS A 6 11.65 -76.83 -21.32
CA LYS A 6 12.80 -76.13 -20.77
C LYS A 6 13.61 -75.22 -21.70
N LEU A 7 13.99 -74.02 -21.25
CA LEU A 7 15.45 -73.77 -21.06
C LEU A 7 15.66 -72.55 -20.14
N SER A 8 16.31 -72.78 -19.04
CA SER A 8 16.82 -71.74 -18.12
C SER A 8 18.03 -71.06 -18.73
N ILE A 9 18.08 -69.76 -18.75
CA ILE A 9 19.32 -69.00 -18.86
C ILE A 9 19.34 -68.01 -17.70
N PHE A 10 20.22 -68.26 -16.74
CA PHE A 10 20.59 -67.29 -15.70
C PHE A 10 21.45 -66.20 -16.33
N VAL A 11 21.03 -64.97 -16.31
CA VAL A 11 21.88 -63.80 -16.51
C VAL A 11 21.92 -63.02 -15.23
N ASN A 12 23.01 -63.11 -14.50
CA ASN A 12 23.37 -62.25 -13.40
C ASN A 12 23.64 -60.83 -13.95
N ALA A 13 22.72 -59.87 -13.68
CA ALA A 13 23.00 -58.46 -13.86
C ALA A 13 23.28 -57.85 -12.48
N LEU A 14 24.53 -57.49 -12.27
CA LEU A 14 25.00 -56.67 -11.16
C LEU A 14 24.34 -55.29 -11.25
N ILE A 15 23.40 -54.99 -10.37
CA ILE A 15 22.86 -53.66 -10.21
C ILE A 15 23.77 -52.91 -9.21
N ALA A 16 24.62 -52.04 -9.72
CA ALA A 16 25.38 -51.08 -8.94
C ALA A 16 24.38 -50.01 -8.46
N ALA A 17 24.07 -50.05 -7.16
CA ALA A 17 23.28 -49.01 -6.50
C ALA A 17 24.13 -47.73 -6.37
N GLY A 18 24.01 -46.83 -7.34
CA GLY A 18 24.53 -45.47 -7.22
C GLY A 18 23.64 -44.66 -6.27
N ALA A 19 24.12 -44.45 -5.06
CA ALA A 19 23.49 -43.52 -4.13
C ALA A 19 23.67 -42.09 -4.68
N PHE A 20 22.64 -41.56 -5.35
CA PHE A 20 22.54 -40.12 -5.63
C PHE A 20 22.15 -39.43 -4.35
N THR A 21 23.13 -38.85 -3.65
CA THR A 21 22.86 -37.89 -2.56
C THR A 21 22.37 -36.58 -3.18
N PHE A 22 21.08 -36.41 -3.15
CA PHE A 22 20.44 -35.13 -3.48
C PHE A 22 20.74 -34.17 -2.32
N THR A 23 21.83 -33.41 -2.42
CA THR A 23 22.04 -32.25 -1.55
C THR A 23 21.13 -31.11 -2.06
N GLY A 24 19.86 -31.16 -1.69
CA GLY A 24 18.94 -30.06 -1.90
C GLY A 24 19.36 -28.86 -1.05
N HIS A 25 19.74 -27.77 -1.68
CA HIS A 25 19.89 -26.49 -1.05
C HIS A 25 18.56 -25.70 -1.22
N PRO A 26 17.70 -25.62 -0.21
CA PRO A 26 16.55 -24.70 -0.25
C PRO A 26 16.82 -23.39 0.51
N ALA A 27 18.07 -22.90 0.57
CA ALA A 27 18.39 -21.75 1.40
C ALA A 27 18.33 -20.38 0.68
N SER A 28 18.41 -20.35 -0.67
CA SER A 28 18.63 -19.06 -1.36
C SER A 28 17.37 -18.22 -1.63
N ALA A 29 16.18 -18.82 -1.65
CA ALA A 29 14.95 -18.07 -1.93
C ALA A 29 14.40 -17.33 -0.70
N GLN A 30 14.60 -17.89 0.49
CA GLN A 30 14.12 -17.33 1.74
C GLN A 30 15.01 -16.17 2.23
N GLU A 31 16.34 -16.27 2.04
CA GLU A 31 17.28 -15.19 2.34
C GLU A 31 17.05 -13.95 1.46
N ASN A 32 16.69 -14.14 0.19
CA ASN A 32 16.40 -13.01 -0.71
C ASN A 32 15.10 -12.27 -0.33
N MET A 33 14.09 -12.97 0.19
CA MET A 33 12.82 -12.34 0.61
C MET A 33 13.02 -11.51 1.88
N HIS A 34 13.81 -11.96 2.84
CA HIS A 34 14.18 -11.19 4.03
C HIS A 34 15.06 -9.98 3.71
N ALA A 35 16.02 -10.12 2.80
CA ALA A 35 16.88 -9.01 2.37
C ALA A 35 16.10 -7.91 1.63
N HIS A 36 15.08 -8.25 0.83
CA HIS A 36 14.18 -7.28 0.20
C HIS A 36 13.26 -6.61 1.23
N HIS A 37 12.78 -7.34 2.21
CA HIS A 37 11.97 -6.78 3.30
C HIS A 37 12.80 -5.80 4.14
N ASP A 38 14.01 -6.16 4.52
CA ASP A 38 14.92 -5.31 5.28
C ASP A 38 15.36 -4.05 4.51
N MET A 39 15.55 -4.14 3.18
CA MET A 39 15.83 -2.96 2.36
C MET A 39 14.62 -2.01 2.25
N MET A 40 13.40 -2.52 2.17
CA MET A 40 12.19 -1.69 2.18
C MET A 40 11.98 -1.02 3.53
N MET A 41 12.19 -1.72 4.64
CA MET A 41 12.13 -1.19 6.01
C MET A 41 13.25 -0.17 6.27
N SER A 42 14.46 -0.40 5.74
CA SER A 42 15.61 0.50 5.86
C SER A 42 15.41 1.86 5.18
N SER A 43 14.41 2.01 4.31
CA SER A 43 14.13 3.27 3.61
C SER A 43 13.00 4.10 4.22
N MET A 44 12.21 3.55 5.16
CA MET A 44 11.14 4.28 5.83
C MET A 44 11.70 5.28 6.84
N LYS A 45 11.24 6.54 6.75
CA LYS A 45 11.59 7.60 7.70
C LYS A 45 10.32 8.21 8.26
N THR A 46 10.29 8.38 9.58
CA THR A 46 9.19 9.06 10.27
C THR A 46 9.62 10.42 10.78
N SER A 47 8.71 11.38 10.75
CA SER A 47 8.90 12.71 11.31
C SER A 47 7.57 13.30 11.76
N THR A 48 7.62 14.24 12.70
CA THR A 48 6.44 15.02 13.09
C THR A 48 6.46 16.35 12.36
N ALA A 49 5.34 16.73 11.76
CA ALA A 49 5.19 17.97 11.01
C ALA A 49 3.87 18.66 11.31
N ALA A 50 3.88 19.97 11.25
CA ALA A 50 2.68 20.79 11.26
C ALA A 50 2.38 21.24 9.83
N TYR A 51 1.17 20.95 9.35
CA TYR A 51 0.70 21.38 8.04
C TYR A 51 -0.54 22.27 8.20
N THR A 52 -0.59 23.33 7.43
CA THR A 52 -1.80 24.13 7.29
C THR A 52 -2.62 23.60 6.14
N VAL A 53 -3.80 23.08 6.43
CA VAL A 53 -4.72 22.59 5.39
C VAL A 53 -5.18 23.77 4.54
N PRO A 54 -4.97 23.76 3.22
CA PRO A 54 -5.32 24.89 2.36
C PRO A 54 -6.84 24.96 2.16
N VAL A 55 -7.33 26.18 1.93
CA VAL A 55 -8.74 26.43 1.60
C VAL A 55 -8.92 26.14 0.10
N VAL A 56 -9.27 24.91 -0.23
CA VAL A 56 -9.53 24.45 -1.60
C VAL A 56 -10.77 23.56 -1.64
N THR A 57 -11.46 23.60 -2.77
CA THR A 57 -12.52 22.63 -3.08
C THR A 57 -11.96 21.50 -3.92
N LEU A 58 -12.21 20.27 -3.51
CA LEU A 58 -11.91 19.06 -4.25
C LEU A 58 -13.21 18.38 -4.69
N ILE A 59 -13.10 17.44 -5.59
CA ILE A 59 -14.21 16.59 -6.03
C ILE A 59 -13.94 15.17 -5.52
N ARG A 60 -14.83 14.68 -4.69
CA ARG A 60 -14.76 13.31 -4.17
C ARG A 60 -15.15 12.32 -5.27
N ASP A 61 -14.75 11.08 -5.12
CA ASP A 61 -15.01 10.02 -6.10
C ASP A 61 -16.51 9.74 -6.33
N ASP A 62 -17.41 10.12 -5.40
CA ASP A 62 -18.86 10.12 -5.59
C ASP A 62 -19.38 11.32 -6.43
N GLY A 63 -18.49 12.21 -6.84
CA GLY A 63 -18.80 13.41 -7.64
C GLY A 63 -19.17 14.65 -6.83
N LYS A 64 -19.15 14.61 -5.50
CA LYS A 64 -19.46 15.77 -4.64
C LYS A 64 -18.27 16.71 -4.57
N ALA A 65 -18.56 18.01 -4.71
CA ALA A 65 -17.62 19.07 -4.39
C ALA A 65 -17.58 19.27 -2.87
N VAL A 66 -16.38 19.20 -2.29
CA VAL A 66 -16.16 19.26 -0.85
C VAL A 66 -15.01 20.20 -0.50
N ALA A 67 -15.08 20.87 0.63
CA ALA A 67 -13.95 21.63 1.15
C ALA A 67 -12.96 20.65 1.80
N LEU A 68 -11.69 20.65 1.35
CA LEU A 68 -10.67 19.74 1.88
C LEU A 68 -10.53 19.84 3.39
N LYS A 69 -10.65 21.07 3.93
CA LYS A 69 -10.56 21.28 5.37
C LYS A 69 -11.64 20.52 6.14
N ASP A 70 -12.89 20.53 5.65
CA ASP A 70 -14.01 19.87 6.32
C ASP A 70 -13.85 18.33 6.26
N GLU A 71 -13.35 17.81 5.15
CA GLU A 71 -13.06 16.38 5.00
C GLU A 71 -11.94 15.91 5.94
N LEU A 72 -10.89 16.71 6.13
CA LEU A 72 -9.79 16.35 7.03
C LEU A 72 -10.09 16.66 8.51
N ASP A 73 -11.02 17.55 8.80
CA ASP A 73 -11.33 18.02 10.16
C ASP A 73 -12.72 17.53 10.66
N ASP A 74 -13.20 16.39 10.16
CA ASP A 74 -14.48 15.77 10.53
C ASP A 74 -14.51 15.16 11.94
N GLY A 75 -13.40 15.24 12.67
CA GLY A 75 -13.25 14.74 14.04
C GLY A 75 -12.65 13.35 14.14
N ARG A 76 -12.51 12.64 13.03
CA ARG A 76 -11.87 11.33 13.01
C ARG A 76 -10.35 11.44 12.85
N PRO A 77 -9.59 10.45 13.30
CA PRO A 77 -8.22 10.28 12.87
C PRO A 77 -8.15 10.17 11.34
N VAL A 78 -7.10 10.74 10.74
CA VAL A 78 -6.92 10.77 9.29
C VAL A 78 -5.65 10.04 8.90
N VAL A 79 -5.73 9.20 7.87
CA VAL A 79 -4.59 8.73 7.08
C VAL A 79 -4.68 9.33 5.69
N LEU A 80 -3.71 10.15 5.30
CA LEU A 80 -3.68 10.85 4.03
C LEU A 80 -2.52 10.37 3.17
N THR A 81 -2.80 10.14 1.89
CA THR A 81 -1.78 9.85 0.87
C THR A 81 -2.07 10.54 -0.45
N PHE A 82 -1.09 10.54 -1.34
CA PHE A 82 -1.17 11.10 -2.68
C PHE A 82 -0.98 10.01 -3.71
N ILE A 83 -1.84 9.98 -4.72
CA ILE A 83 -1.85 8.93 -5.76
C ILE A 83 -2.07 9.53 -7.14
N TYR A 84 -1.88 8.71 -8.17
CA TYR A 84 -2.50 8.89 -9.48
C TYR A 84 -2.82 7.52 -10.10
N THR A 85 -3.96 7.42 -10.79
CA THR A 85 -4.53 6.11 -11.19
C THR A 85 -3.71 5.40 -12.26
N THR A 86 -2.90 6.14 -13.03
CA THR A 86 -2.02 5.59 -14.06
C THR A 86 -0.63 5.20 -13.56
N CYS A 87 -0.37 5.33 -12.25
CA CYS A 87 0.86 4.86 -11.63
C CYS A 87 0.92 3.32 -11.62
N THR A 88 2.05 2.78 -12.06
CA THR A 88 2.25 1.31 -12.12
C THR A 88 3.27 0.80 -11.09
N SER A 89 3.81 1.67 -10.25
CA SER A 89 4.89 1.32 -9.31
C SER A 89 4.51 1.62 -7.84
N ILE A 90 4.59 2.88 -7.43
CA ILE A 90 4.46 3.30 -6.02
C ILE A 90 3.01 3.24 -5.53
N CYS A 91 2.06 3.82 -6.29
CA CYS A 91 0.68 3.95 -5.84
C CYS A 91 -0.02 2.62 -5.60
N PRO A 92 0.15 1.57 -6.44
CA PRO A 92 -0.42 0.25 -6.14
C PRO A 92 0.10 -0.35 -4.83
N VAL A 93 1.40 -0.17 -4.51
CA VAL A 93 1.99 -0.67 -3.26
C VAL A 93 1.37 0.03 -2.06
N ILE A 94 1.30 1.37 -2.07
CA ILE A 94 0.66 2.15 -0.99
C ILE A 94 -0.81 1.76 -0.84
N SER A 95 -1.55 1.64 -1.95
CA SER A 95 -2.96 1.28 -1.90
C SER A 95 -3.19 -0.14 -1.39
N GLN A 96 -2.29 -1.08 -1.71
CA GLN A 96 -2.34 -2.43 -1.14
C GLN A 96 -2.07 -2.42 0.37
N THR A 97 -1.11 -1.61 0.82
CA THR A 97 -0.85 -1.40 2.26
C THR A 97 -2.07 -0.83 2.96
N LEU A 98 -2.71 0.21 2.40
CA LEU A 98 -3.93 0.80 2.96
C LEU A 98 -5.11 -0.17 2.97
N SER A 99 -5.25 -1.01 1.95
CA SER A 99 -6.25 -2.07 1.91
C SER A 99 -6.09 -3.05 3.07
N GLN A 100 -4.87 -3.51 3.32
CA GLN A 100 -4.57 -4.43 4.42
C GLN A 100 -4.69 -3.74 5.78
N PHE A 101 -4.26 -2.48 5.90
CA PHE A 101 -4.45 -1.65 7.08
C PHE A 101 -5.95 -1.51 7.42
N GLN A 102 -6.78 -1.16 6.44
CA GLN A 102 -8.24 -1.07 6.58
C GLN A 102 -8.84 -2.39 7.11
N HIS A 103 -8.38 -3.53 6.60
CA HIS A 103 -8.81 -4.84 7.09
C HIS A 103 -8.33 -5.11 8.52
N GLY A 104 -7.10 -4.73 8.86
CA GLY A 104 -6.53 -4.91 10.19
C GLY A 104 -7.21 -4.08 11.29
N LEU A 105 -7.88 -2.97 10.93
CA LEU A 105 -8.67 -2.17 11.87
C LEU A 105 -9.95 -2.88 12.36
N GLY A 106 -10.43 -3.89 11.63
CA GLY A 106 -11.64 -4.63 12.00
C GLY A 106 -12.85 -3.71 12.21
N THR A 107 -13.42 -3.72 13.41
CA THR A 107 -14.58 -2.88 13.77
C THR A 107 -14.23 -1.41 13.96
N ASP A 108 -12.96 -1.06 14.09
CA ASP A 108 -12.52 0.32 14.28
C ASP A 108 -12.37 1.09 12.96
N ARG A 109 -12.55 0.41 11.81
CA ARG A 109 -12.45 1.03 10.49
C ARG A 109 -13.38 2.22 10.28
N GLU A 110 -14.58 2.21 10.87
CA GLU A 110 -15.53 3.32 10.76
C GLU A 110 -15.10 4.58 11.55
N LYS A 111 -14.15 4.41 12.49
CA LYS A 111 -13.65 5.49 13.33
C LYS A 111 -12.52 6.31 12.70
N ILE A 112 -12.07 5.93 11.51
CA ILE A 112 -10.96 6.58 10.80
C ILE A 112 -11.44 7.14 9.47
N HIS A 113 -10.72 8.12 8.95
CA HIS A 113 -10.88 8.62 7.59
C HIS A 113 -9.59 8.39 6.80
N ILE A 114 -9.63 7.53 5.80
CA ILE A 114 -8.52 7.29 4.87
C ILE A 114 -8.77 8.14 3.62
N VAL A 115 -7.81 8.98 3.28
CA VAL A 115 -7.92 10.00 2.24
C VAL A 115 -6.82 9.79 1.20
N SER A 116 -7.21 9.57 -0.05
CA SER A 116 -6.29 9.50 -1.19
C SER A 116 -6.55 10.66 -2.13
N ILE A 117 -5.57 11.56 -2.29
CA ILE A 117 -5.71 12.75 -3.15
C ILE A 117 -4.92 12.56 -4.44
N SER A 118 -5.59 12.76 -5.57
CA SER A 118 -4.93 12.68 -6.88
C SER A 118 -3.97 13.84 -7.11
N ILE A 119 -2.78 13.51 -7.61
CA ILE A 119 -1.79 14.47 -8.13
C ILE A 119 -1.89 14.67 -9.66
N ASP A 120 -2.81 13.95 -10.32
CA ASP A 120 -3.00 13.97 -11.79
C ASP A 120 -4.47 14.23 -12.16
N PRO A 121 -5.07 15.34 -11.72
CA PRO A 121 -6.51 15.58 -11.85
C PRO A 121 -6.99 15.69 -13.30
N GLU A 122 -6.09 15.92 -14.26
CA GLU A 122 -6.42 15.93 -15.68
C GLU A 122 -6.83 14.53 -16.19
N ASN A 123 -6.25 13.49 -15.60
CA ASN A 123 -6.53 12.11 -15.94
C ASN A 123 -7.45 11.42 -14.92
N ASP A 124 -7.37 11.79 -13.67
CA ASP A 124 -8.07 11.15 -12.55
C ASP A 124 -9.45 11.76 -12.32
N THR A 125 -10.40 11.39 -13.15
CA THR A 125 -11.81 11.75 -12.96
C THR A 125 -12.42 11.00 -11.76
N PRO A 126 -13.53 11.48 -11.17
CA PRO A 126 -14.22 10.76 -10.10
C PRO A 126 -14.56 9.30 -10.47
N ALA A 127 -14.93 9.04 -11.73
CA ALA A 127 -15.21 7.68 -12.21
C ALA A 127 -13.95 6.80 -12.15
N ARG A 128 -12.81 7.29 -12.63
CA ARG A 128 -11.53 6.57 -12.58
C ARG A 128 -11.07 6.33 -11.15
N LEU A 129 -11.29 7.29 -10.25
CA LEU A 129 -10.98 7.12 -8.83
C LEU A 129 -11.86 6.05 -8.19
N ARG A 130 -13.15 5.95 -8.51
CA ARG A 130 -14.01 4.86 -8.05
C ARG A 130 -13.54 3.49 -8.54
N GLU A 131 -13.16 3.40 -9.82
CA GLU A 131 -12.61 2.16 -10.38
C GLU A 131 -11.30 1.76 -9.69
N TYR A 132 -10.46 2.75 -9.41
CA TYR A 132 -9.22 2.55 -8.65
C TYR A 132 -9.52 2.08 -7.23
N ALA A 133 -10.38 2.76 -6.50
CA ALA A 133 -10.84 2.40 -5.16
C ALA A 133 -11.37 0.96 -5.08
N ALA A 134 -12.21 0.58 -6.03
CA ALA A 134 -12.78 -0.76 -6.11
C ALA A 134 -11.72 -1.86 -6.29
N ARG A 135 -10.65 -1.60 -7.06
CA ARG A 135 -9.54 -2.56 -7.24
C ARG A 135 -8.82 -2.90 -5.94
N PHE A 136 -8.78 -1.97 -4.99
CA PHE A 136 -8.13 -2.15 -3.69
C PHE A 136 -9.13 -2.43 -2.55
N GLY A 137 -10.41 -2.61 -2.86
CA GLY A 137 -11.44 -2.92 -1.87
C GLY A 137 -11.65 -1.78 -0.87
N ALA A 138 -11.53 -0.52 -1.31
CA ALA A 138 -11.77 0.63 -0.46
C ALA A 138 -13.19 0.62 0.09
N GLY A 139 -13.31 0.70 1.42
CA GLY A 139 -14.57 0.84 2.12
C GLY A 139 -15.05 2.29 2.20
N PRO A 140 -16.20 2.55 2.85
CA PRO A 140 -16.76 3.88 2.96
C PRO A 140 -15.88 4.86 3.76
N GLU A 141 -14.99 4.35 4.60
CA GLU A 141 -14.01 5.12 5.36
C GLU A 141 -12.82 5.58 4.53
N TRP A 142 -12.62 4.99 3.35
CA TRP A 142 -11.52 5.31 2.44
C TRP A 142 -12.03 5.98 1.18
N GLN A 143 -11.82 7.30 1.09
CA GLN A 143 -12.34 8.15 0.03
C GLN A 143 -11.20 8.71 -0.83
N HIS A 144 -11.53 8.93 -2.09
CA HIS A 144 -10.58 9.40 -3.10
C HIS A 144 -11.03 10.76 -3.64
N TYR A 145 -10.06 11.64 -3.89
CA TYR A 145 -10.33 13.04 -4.25
C TYR A 145 -9.51 13.45 -5.48
N THR A 146 -10.16 14.23 -6.33
CA THR A 146 -9.56 14.95 -7.44
C THR A 146 -9.97 16.42 -7.39
N GLY A 147 -9.65 17.20 -8.40
CA GLY A 147 -10.04 18.61 -8.46
C GLY A 147 -9.50 19.29 -9.69
N THR A 148 -9.24 20.60 -9.59
CA THR A 148 -8.52 21.32 -10.65
C THR A 148 -7.00 21.11 -10.49
N ALA A 149 -6.25 21.27 -11.58
CA ALA A 149 -4.78 21.21 -11.54
C ALA A 149 -4.21 22.24 -10.53
N ALA A 150 -4.79 23.44 -10.48
CA ALA A 150 -4.40 24.46 -9.52
C ALA A 150 -4.65 24.03 -8.06
N ALA A 151 -5.81 23.45 -7.74
CA ALA A 151 -6.12 22.94 -6.41
C ALA A 151 -5.18 21.81 -6.01
N SER A 152 -4.90 20.86 -6.92
CA SER A 152 -3.97 19.77 -6.69
C SER A 152 -2.56 20.28 -6.34
N VAL A 153 -2.03 21.24 -7.09
CA VAL A 153 -0.71 21.85 -6.80
C VAL A 153 -0.70 22.54 -5.43
N VAL A 154 -1.75 23.27 -5.09
CA VAL A 154 -1.87 23.94 -3.77
C VAL A 154 -1.84 22.93 -2.64
N VAL A 155 -2.59 21.84 -2.75
CA VAL A 155 -2.61 20.77 -1.75
C VAL A 155 -1.26 20.07 -1.63
N GLN A 156 -0.66 19.69 -2.75
CA GLN A 156 0.64 19.04 -2.76
C GLN A 156 1.74 19.92 -2.10
N LYS A 157 1.72 21.22 -2.36
CA LYS A 157 2.66 22.18 -1.72
C LYS A 157 2.40 22.30 -0.22
N ALA A 158 1.15 22.38 0.20
CA ALA A 158 0.78 22.49 1.61
C ALA A 158 1.26 21.31 2.45
N PHE A 159 1.31 20.10 1.88
CA PHE A 159 1.80 18.90 2.54
C PHE A 159 3.26 18.53 2.17
N ASN A 160 3.96 19.42 1.49
CA ASN A 160 5.36 19.24 1.08
C ASN A 160 5.62 17.96 0.28
N VAL A 161 4.70 17.66 -0.66
CA VAL A 161 4.80 16.49 -1.56
C VAL A 161 4.90 16.88 -3.03
N TYR A 162 4.81 18.16 -3.34
CA TYR A 162 4.87 18.65 -4.72
C TYR A 162 6.19 18.31 -5.38
N ARG A 163 6.11 17.75 -6.60
CA ARG A 163 7.22 17.54 -7.51
C ARG A 163 6.84 18.09 -8.88
N GLN A 164 7.83 18.56 -9.65
CA GLN A 164 7.58 19.13 -10.97
C GLN A 164 7.07 18.06 -11.96
N GLY A 165 7.61 16.84 -11.86
CA GLY A 165 7.14 15.68 -12.61
C GLY A 165 6.37 14.72 -11.71
N LYS A 166 5.19 14.25 -12.14
CA LYS A 166 4.42 13.26 -11.37
C LYS A 166 5.16 11.92 -11.21
N MET A 167 6.09 11.62 -12.12
CA MET A 167 6.93 10.42 -12.05
C MET A 167 7.99 10.49 -10.94
N ASP A 168 8.28 11.70 -10.43
CA ASP A 168 9.22 11.95 -9.34
C ASP A 168 8.52 11.92 -7.97
N HIS A 169 7.24 11.51 -7.94
CA HIS A 169 6.47 11.40 -6.72
C HIS A 169 7.00 10.28 -5.82
N ASN A 170 7.31 10.63 -4.57
CA ASN A 170 7.79 9.69 -3.58
C ASN A 170 6.61 9.10 -2.76
N PRO A 171 6.74 7.86 -2.27
CA PRO A 171 5.76 7.31 -1.35
C PRO A 171 5.71 8.12 -0.06
N VAL A 172 4.52 8.55 0.34
CA VAL A 172 4.29 9.29 1.58
C VAL A 172 2.94 8.92 2.18
N LEU A 173 2.93 8.74 3.48
CA LEU A 173 1.74 8.60 4.29
C LEU A 173 1.78 9.63 5.42
N LEU A 174 0.64 10.21 5.72
CA LEU A 174 0.49 11.24 6.75
C LEU A 174 -0.64 10.81 7.68
N LEU A 175 -0.36 10.70 8.96
CA LEU A 175 -1.33 10.31 9.98
C LEU A 175 -1.55 11.45 10.97
N ARG A 176 -2.80 11.71 11.34
CA ARG A 176 -3.16 12.71 12.35
C ARG A 176 -4.30 12.17 13.22
N ALA A 177 -4.15 12.28 14.54
CA ALA A 177 -5.14 11.75 15.49
C ALA A 177 -6.46 12.56 15.50
N MET A 178 -6.39 13.88 15.40
CA MET A 178 -7.55 14.76 15.39
C MET A 178 -7.20 16.16 14.85
N PRO A 179 -8.19 16.98 14.52
CA PRO A 179 -7.97 18.37 14.11
C PRO A 179 -7.07 19.15 15.08
N GLY A 180 -6.17 19.96 14.53
CA GLY A 180 -5.25 20.80 15.31
C GLY A 180 -4.01 20.09 15.86
N LYS A 181 -3.92 18.76 15.78
CA LYS A 181 -2.71 18.04 16.16
C LYS A 181 -1.69 17.96 15.01
N SER A 182 -0.45 17.75 15.39
CA SER A 182 0.63 17.50 14.43
C SER A 182 0.40 16.21 13.65
N TRP A 183 0.94 16.17 12.44
CA TRP A 183 0.93 14.99 11.59
C TRP A 183 2.19 14.15 11.82
N LEU A 184 2.03 12.85 11.94
CA LEU A 184 3.09 11.91 11.71
C LEU A 184 3.27 11.76 10.19
N ARG A 185 4.44 12.08 9.69
CA ARG A 185 4.83 11.89 8.29
C ARG A 185 5.68 10.64 8.17
N ILE A 186 5.36 9.80 7.22
CA ILE A 186 6.10 8.59 6.87
C ILE A 186 6.55 8.76 5.41
N ASP A 187 7.83 8.92 5.20
CA ASP A 187 8.45 8.92 3.87
C ASP A 187 8.99 7.51 3.59
N GLY A 188 8.67 6.96 2.44
CA GLY A 188 8.97 5.57 2.07
C GLY A 188 7.77 4.64 2.22
N PHE A 189 8.04 3.35 2.17
CA PHE A 189 7.00 2.33 2.29
C PHE A 189 6.86 1.86 3.74
N ALA A 190 5.66 1.94 4.28
CA ALA A 190 5.28 1.33 5.54
C ALA A 190 4.58 -0.01 5.26
N THR A 191 4.71 -0.95 6.18
CA THR A 191 3.90 -2.17 6.18
C THR A 191 2.51 -1.89 6.77
N PRO A 192 1.51 -2.75 6.56
CA PRO A 192 0.22 -2.64 7.25
C PRO A 192 0.35 -2.65 8.76
N ASP A 193 1.26 -3.46 9.31
CA ASP A 193 1.50 -3.56 10.76
C ASP A 193 2.15 -2.28 11.31
N ASP A 194 3.07 -1.65 10.56
CA ASP A 194 3.60 -0.33 10.91
C ASP A 194 2.49 0.71 11.02
N LEU A 195 1.58 0.75 10.03
CA LEU A 195 0.47 1.69 10.03
C LEU A 195 -0.49 1.45 11.19
N LEU A 196 -0.81 0.20 11.51
CA LEU A 196 -1.62 -0.16 12.68
C LEU A 196 -0.93 0.29 13.97
N HIS A 197 0.35 0.02 14.11
CA HIS A 197 1.14 0.44 15.27
C HIS A 197 1.14 1.98 15.42
N PHE A 198 1.43 2.71 14.36
CA PHE A 198 1.42 4.18 14.39
C PHE A 198 0.04 4.75 14.68
N TYR A 199 -1.00 4.20 14.08
CA TYR A 199 -2.37 4.60 14.32
C TYR A 199 -2.75 4.43 15.80
N HIS A 200 -2.56 3.23 16.37
CA HIS A 200 -2.86 2.97 17.77
C HIS A 200 -2.03 3.83 18.73
N SER A 201 -0.76 4.04 18.43
CA SER A 201 0.12 4.91 19.22
C SER A 201 -0.37 6.37 19.22
N LEU A 202 -0.80 6.86 18.04
CA LEU A 202 -1.33 8.23 17.89
C LEU A 202 -2.64 8.44 18.66
N ILE A 203 -3.59 7.51 18.59
CA ILE A 203 -4.86 7.66 19.31
C ILE A 203 -4.71 7.46 20.81
N ALA A 204 -3.77 6.62 21.28
CA ALA A 204 -3.51 6.42 22.70
C ALA A 204 -2.83 7.63 23.37
N SER A 205 -2.16 8.50 22.60
CA SER A 205 -1.44 9.68 23.09
C SER A 205 -2.28 10.97 23.06
N ASN A 206 -3.54 10.91 22.70
CA ASN A 206 -4.49 12.01 22.59
C ASN A 206 -5.74 11.79 23.42
#